data_60549b1bfc77aead3bb2d66d8a6851cd
#
_entry.id   60549b1bfc77aead3bb2d66d8a6851cd
#
_cell.length_a   1.000
_cell.length_b   1.000
_cell.length_c   1.000
_cell.angle_alpha   90.00
_cell.angle_beta   90.00
_cell.angle_gamma   90.00
#
_symmetry.space_group_name_H-M   'P 1'
#
loop_
_entity.id
_entity.type
_entity.pdbx_description
1 polymer ?
#
loop_
_entity_poly.entity_id
_entity_poly.type
_entity_poly.pdbx_seq_one_letter_code
_entity_poly.pdbx_strand_id
1 'polypeptide(L)'
;MVAEATVASEHRADRRVRNLYHMLLYVWGRYDKDLADSAREVGSAGEISSLPNLFAHVLSEAVSHQLRRGLYRDYQPKEETGPRIRGQLQVGPSVGRMLFRQGLAPCVFDEFSPDTLHNRIIKTTLLRLRREGGLDAGIALRVRLLLPRLGDVSELDLRRRHFSEVRLHRNNREYG
;
A
#
# COMPACT_ATOMS: atom_id res chain seq x y z
N MET A 1 33.03 -7.60 28.58
CA MET A 1 32.84 -6.20 28.13
C MET A 1 32.14 -6.08 26.75
N VAL A 2 32.56 -6.77 25.70
CA VAL A 2 31.90 -6.69 24.37
C VAL A 2 30.50 -7.31 24.37
N ALA A 3 30.31 -8.46 25.04
CA ALA A 3 29.01 -9.13 25.14
C ALA A 3 27.93 -8.33 25.90
N GLU A 4 28.32 -7.64 26.98
CA GLU A 4 27.39 -6.80 27.76
C GLU A 4 26.94 -5.55 26.99
N ALA A 5 27.82 -4.95 26.18
CA ALA A 5 27.46 -3.82 25.32
C ALA A 5 26.47 -4.23 24.21
N THR A 6 26.60 -5.45 23.66
CA THR A 6 25.71 -5.98 22.66
C THR A 6 24.31 -6.24 23.24
N VAL A 7 24.23 -6.92 24.38
CA VAL A 7 22.95 -7.18 25.08
C VAL A 7 22.25 -5.89 25.50
N ALA A 8 22.99 -4.88 25.96
CA ALA A 8 22.43 -3.58 26.33
C ALA A 8 21.91 -2.81 25.09
N SER A 9 22.54 -2.97 23.93
CA SER A 9 22.08 -2.34 22.68
C SER A 9 20.81 -3.01 22.15
N GLU A 10 20.72 -4.33 22.21
CA GLU A 10 19.52 -5.11 21.82
C GLU A 10 18.32 -4.77 22.72
N HIS A 11 18.51 -4.71 24.04
CA HIS A 11 17.46 -4.31 24.99
C HIS A 11 16.99 -2.86 24.78
N ARG A 12 17.86 -1.98 24.31
CA ARG A 12 17.50 -0.59 24.00
C ARG A 12 16.74 -0.50 22.68
N ALA A 13 17.10 -1.30 21.68
CA ALA A 13 16.40 -1.39 20.42
C ALA A 13 14.97 -1.96 20.62
N ASP A 14 14.84 -3.05 21.37
CA ASP A 14 13.56 -3.69 21.70
C ASP A 14 12.61 -2.72 22.43
N ARG A 15 13.09 -1.97 23.41
CA ARG A 15 12.28 -0.92 24.10
C ARG A 15 11.81 0.17 23.15
N ARG A 16 12.62 0.58 22.17
CA ARG A 16 12.23 1.61 21.18
C ARG A 16 11.15 1.10 20.25
N VAL A 17 11.27 -0.14 19.78
CA VAL A 17 10.27 -0.80 18.92
C VAL A 17 8.94 -0.90 19.66
N ARG A 18 8.96 -1.36 20.90
CA ARG A 18 7.78 -1.48 21.78
C ARG A 18 7.10 -0.13 22.04
N ASN A 19 7.88 0.89 22.36
CA ASN A 19 7.33 2.24 22.58
C ASN A 19 6.69 2.80 21.31
N LEU A 20 7.32 2.63 20.15
CA LEU A 20 6.76 3.06 18.86
C LEU A 20 5.46 2.30 18.54
N TYR A 21 5.42 1.00 18.82
CA TYR A 21 4.22 0.19 18.67
C TYR A 21 3.06 0.72 19.54
N HIS A 22 3.30 0.99 20.82
CA HIS A 22 2.28 1.57 21.70
C HIS A 22 1.82 2.97 21.24
N MET A 23 2.72 3.79 20.71
CA MET A 23 2.36 5.09 20.14
C MET A 23 1.46 4.93 18.92
N LEU A 24 1.76 3.99 18.02
CA LEU A 24 0.94 3.69 16.86
C LEU A 24 -0.44 3.16 17.27
N LEU A 25 -0.53 2.23 18.22
CA LEU A 25 -1.79 1.74 18.78
C LEU A 25 -2.63 2.88 19.39
N TYR A 26 -1.98 3.81 20.11
CA TYR A 26 -2.68 4.97 20.67
C TYR A 26 -3.27 5.87 19.59
N VAL A 27 -2.49 6.16 18.55
CA VAL A 27 -2.96 6.97 17.41
C VAL A 27 -4.11 6.26 16.72
N TRP A 28 -3.97 4.98 16.40
CA TRP A 28 -5.04 4.22 15.72
C TRP A 28 -6.30 4.08 16.56
N GLY A 29 -6.19 3.84 17.86
CA GLY A 29 -7.34 3.77 18.75
C GLY A 29 -8.19 5.04 18.76
N ARG A 30 -7.67 6.17 18.29
CA ARG A 30 -8.42 7.41 18.11
C ARG A 30 -9.17 7.49 16.77
N TYR A 31 -8.68 6.75 15.75
CA TYR A 31 -9.21 6.82 14.39
C TYR A 31 -9.98 5.56 13.99
N ASP A 32 -9.55 4.39 14.42
CA ASP A 32 -10.17 3.11 14.13
C ASP A 32 -9.94 2.12 15.29
N LYS A 33 -11.01 1.89 16.09
CA LYS A 33 -10.94 1.00 17.26
C LYS A 33 -10.74 -0.46 16.86
N ASP A 34 -11.37 -0.90 15.77
CA ASP A 34 -11.31 -2.29 15.33
C ASP A 34 -9.90 -2.66 14.89
N LEU A 35 -9.21 -1.73 14.22
CA LEU A 35 -7.81 -1.90 13.84
C LEU A 35 -6.87 -1.93 15.07
N ALA A 36 -7.12 -1.05 16.05
CA ALA A 36 -6.34 -1.00 17.28
C ALA A 36 -6.53 -2.27 18.13
N ASP A 37 -7.74 -2.82 18.19
CA ASP A 37 -8.04 -4.04 18.96
C ASP A 37 -7.43 -5.27 18.27
N SER A 38 -7.55 -5.40 16.95
CA SER A 38 -6.87 -6.45 16.18
C SER A 38 -5.35 -6.40 16.34
N ALA A 39 -4.77 -5.20 16.32
CA ALA A 39 -3.33 -5.03 16.52
C ALA A 39 -2.89 -5.37 17.95
N ARG A 40 -3.72 -5.08 18.99
CA ARG A 40 -3.43 -5.46 20.39
C ARG A 40 -3.41 -6.97 20.60
N GLU A 41 -4.36 -7.70 20.00
CA GLU A 41 -4.43 -9.16 20.12
C GLU A 41 -3.14 -9.81 19.61
N VAL A 42 -2.59 -9.31 18.53
CA VAL A 42 -1.38 -9.86 17.90
C VAL A 42 -0.11 -9.38 18.58
N GLY A 43 -0.06 -8.14 19.05
CA GLY A 43 1.10 -7.60 19.78
C GLY A 43 1.32 -8.23 21.15
N SER A 44 0.29 -8.88 21.73
CA SER A 44 0.42 -9.66 22.97
C SER A 44 0.96 -11.07 22.74
N ALA A 45 0.97 -11.57 21.50
CA ALA A 45 1.27 -12.96 21.16
C ALA A 45 2.72 -13.21 20.68
N GLY A 46 3.53 -12.17 20.48
CA GLY A 46 4.91 -12.35 20.03
C GLY A 46 5.77 -11.10 20.17
N GLU A 47 7.01 -11.27 20.55
CA GLU A 47 8.01 -10.20 20.54
C GLU A 47 8.28 -9.80 19.08
N ILE A 48 7.94 -8.56 18.72
CA ILE A 48 8.29 -8.00 17.41
C ILE A 48 9.79 -7.73 17.41
N SER A 49 10.54 -8.53 16.67
CA SER A 49 12.00 -8.61 16.72
C SER A 49 12.71 -7.37 16.19
N SER A 50 12.07 -6.57 15.31
CA SER A 50 12.71 -5.43 14.66
C SER A 50 11.73 -4.39 14.14
N LEU A 51 12.23 -3.17 13.85
CA LEU A 51 11.43 -2.11 13.22
C LEU A 51 10.80 -2.52 11.88
N PRO A 52 11.51 -3.18 10.94
CA PRO A 52 10.87 -3.69 9.72
C PRO A 52 9.72 -4.66 9.99
N ASN A 53 9.85 -5.55 10.98
CA ASN A 53 8.78 -6.45 11.39
C ASN A 53 7.58 -5.69 11.96
N LEU A 54 7.81 -4.67 12.78
CA LEU A 54 6.75 -3.81 13.28
C LEU A 54 6.00 -3.14 12.14
N PHE A 55 6.70 -2.48 11.21
CA PHE A 55 6.06 -1.80 10.09
C PHE A 55 5.33 -2.77 9.16
N ALA A 56 5.92 -3.93 8.86
CA ALA A 56 5.30 -4.94 8.02
C ALA A 56 4.03 -5.52 8.67
N HIS A 57 4.08 -5.74 9.98
CA HIS A 57 2.92 -6.20 10.75
C HIS A 57 1.78 -5.18 10.69
N VAL A 58 2.07 -3.95 11.09
CA VAL A 58 1.14 -2.82 11.10
C VAL A 58 0.50 -2.61 9.73
N LEU A 59 1.33 -2.50 8.70
CA LEU A 59 0.86 -2.28 7.33
C LEU A 59 0.02 -3.47 6.84
N SER A 60 0.41 -4.71 7.13
CA SER A 60 -0.33 -5.88 6.70
C SER A 60 -1.70 -6.00 7.37
N GLU A 61 -1.84 -5.60 8.63
CA GLU A 61 -3.14 -5.53 9.32
C GLU A 61 -4.03 -4.44 8.71
N ALA A 62 -3.50 -3.23 8.54
CA ALA A 62 -4.24 -2.14 7.93
C ALA A 62 -4.72 -2.50 6.50
N VAL A 63 -3.85 -3.10 5.69
CA VAL A 63 -4.19 -3.54 4.33
C VAL A 63 -5.22 -4.69 4.35
N SER A 64 -5.11 -5.62 5.30
CA SER A 64 -6.10 -6.70 5.46
C SER A 64 -7.48 -6.15 5.78
N HIS A 65 -7.55 -5.16 6.68
CA HIS A 65 -8.78 -4.46 7.03
C HIS A 65 -9.35 -3.72 5.81
N GLN A 66 -8.51 -2.96 5.11
CA GLN A 66 -8.89 -2.21 3.91
C GLN A 66 -9.41 -3.13 2.79
N LEU A 67 -8.78 -4.29 2.57
CA LEU A 67 -9.21 -5.27 1.58
C LEU A 67 -10.57 -5.90 1.90
N ARG A 68 -10.94 -6.02 3.17
CA ARG A 68 -12.29 -6.49 3.58
C ARG A 68 -13.37 -5.46 3.26
N ARG A 69 -13.06 -4.16 3.37
CA ARG A 69 -13.98 -3.05 3.05
C ARG A 69 -13.98 -2.69 1.56
N GLY A 70 -12.98 -3.13 0.82
CA GLY A 70 -12.72 -2.77 -0.56
C GLY A 70 -11.67 -1.68 -0.68
N LEU A 71 -10.81 -1.79 -1.70
CA LEU A 71 -9.81 -0.77 -2.00
C LEU A 71 -10.50 0.54 -2.43
N TYR A 72 -9.92 1.67 -2.01
CA TYR A 72 -10.31 2.97 -2.53
C TYR A 72 -10.16 2.99 -4.05
N ARG A 73 -11.18 3.48 -4.72
CA ARG A 73 -11.21 3.64 -6.17
C ARG A 73 -11.46 5.09 -6.52
N ASP A 74 -10.88 5.50 -7.62
CA ASP A 74 -11.09 6.84 -8.18
C ASP A 74 -11.11 6.79 -9.70
N TYR A 75 -11.66 7.81 -10.32
CA TYR A 75 -11.63 7.96 -11.77
C TYR A 75 -10.22 8.31 -12.22
N GLN A 76 -9.66 7.45 -13.06
CA GLN A 76 -8.33 7.62 -13.63
C GLN A 76 -8.44 7.75 -15.15
N PRO A 77 -7.83 8.79 -15.77
CA PRO A 77 -7.81 8.89 -17.22
C PRO A 77 -7.03 7.72 -17.80
N LYS A 78 -7.66 7.01 -18.72
CA LYS A 78 -7.10 5.87 -19.43
C LYS A 78 -7.12 6.13 -20.92
N GLU A 79 -5.97 5.91 -21.56
CA GLU A 79 -5.84 5.92 -23.00
C GLU A 79 -5.89 4.49 -23.53
N GLU A 80 -6.77 4.24 -24.48
CA GLU A 80 -6.91 2.94 -25.12
C GLU A 80 -7.12 3.10 -26.62
N THR A 81 -6.42 2.29 -27.41
CA THR A 81 -6.65 2.20 -28.85
C THR A 81 -7.31 0.87 -29.17
N GLY A 82 -8.54 0.91 -29.66
CA GLY A 82 -9.32 -0.29 -29.91
C GLY A 82 -10.38 -0.10 -30.99
N PRO A 83 -11.13 -1.17 -31.32
CA PRO A 83 -12.16 -1.13 -32.38
C PRO A 83 -13.44 -0.42 -31.94
N ARG A 84 -13.55 -0.01 -30.68
CA ARG A 84 -14.72 0.66 -30.11
C ARG A 84 -14.36 2.05 -29.62
N ILE A 85 -15.21 3.03 -29.93
CA ILE A 85 -15.08 4.39 -29.40
C ILE A 85 -15.66 4.42 -27.98
N ARG A 86 -14.83 4.90 -27.01
CA ARG A 86 -15.21 5.11 -25.62
C ARG A 86 -14.67 6.45 -25.14
N GLY A 87 -15.52 7.28 -24.55
CA GLY A 87 -15.12 8.60 -24.09
C GLY A 87 -14.71 9.55 -25.22
N GLN A 88 -13.59 10.23 -25.08
CA GLN A 88 -13.11 11.23 -26.02
C GLN A 88 -12.18 10.62 -27.08
N LEU A 89 -12.54 10.75 -28.33
CA LEU A 89 -11.73 10.29 -29.47
C LEU A 89 -10.54 11.23 -29.71
N GLN A 90 -9.35 10.64 -29.85
CA GLN A 90 -8.11 11.33 -30.17
C GLN A 90 -7.92 11.41 -31.70
N VAL A 91 -8.44 12.45 -32.33
CA VAL A 91 -8.41 12.59 -33.78
C VAL A 91 -7.01 12.76 -34.37
N GLY A 92 -6.16 13.59 -33.71
CA GLY A 92 -4.81 13.87 -34.18
C GLY A 92 -3.94 12.60 -34.38
N PRO A 93 -3.76 11.76 -33.33
CA PRO A 93 -3.04 10.50 -33.46
C PRO A 93 -3.68 9.52 -34.45
N SER A 94 -5.00 9.55 -34.60
CA SER A 94 -5.75 8.69 -35.54
C SER A 94 -5.41 8.96 -36.99
N VAL A 95 -5.33 10.23 -37.37
CA VAL A 95 -5.00 10.66 -38.76
C VAL A 95 -3.54 10.38 -39.06
N GLY A 96 -2.61 10.78 -38.16
CA GLY A 96 -1.16 10.62 -38.37
C GLY A 96 -0.71 9.16 -38.52
N ARG A 97 -1.38 8.22 -37.85
CA ARG A 97 -1.06 6.79 -37.85
C ARG A 97 -2.01 5.96 -38.74
N MET A 98 -2.93 6.60 -39.47
CA MET A 98 -3.97 5.92 -40.28
C MET A 98 -4.76 4.85 -39.51
N LEU A 99 -4.99 5.05 -38.20
CA LEU A 99 -5.60 4.04 -37.31
C LEU A 99 -7.04 3.73 -37.71
N PHE A 100 -7.80 4.72 -38.22
CA PHE A 100 -9.17 4.52 -38.70
C PHE A 100 -9.24 3.53 -39.88
N ARG A 101 -8.21 3.51 -40.74
CA ARG A 101 -8.15 2.52 -41.84
C ARG A 101 -7.96 1.09 -41.32
N GLN A 102 -7.43 0.95 -40.12
CA GLN A 102 -7.24 -0.34 -39.45
C GLN A 102 -8.44 -0.70 -38.56
N GLY A 103 -9.50 0.12 -38.55
CA GLY A 103 -10.65 -0.07 -37.67
C GLY A 103 -10.35 0.22 -36.19
N LEU A 104 -9.29 1.02 -35.90
CA LEU A 104 -8.84 1.34 -34.55
C LEU A 104 -9.09 2.81 -34.27
N ALA A 105 -9.60 3.10 -33.06
CA ALA A 105 -9.86 4.43 -32.55
C ALA A 105 -9.13 4.64 -31.20
N PRO A 106 -8.14 5.54 -31.12
CA PRO A 106 -7.54 5.92 -29.86
C PRO A 106 -8.51 6.83 -29.09
N CYS A 107 -8.82 6.44 -27.89
CA CYS A 107 -9.78 7.12 -27.02
C CYS A 107 -9.17 7.38 -25.63
N VAL A 108 -9.63 8.46 -25.01
CA VAL A 108 -9.38 8.76 -23.60
C VAL A 108 -10.71 8.71 -22.87
N PHE A 109 -10.76 7.97 -21.77
CA PHE A 109 -11.94 7.88 -20.92
C PHE A 109 -11.53 7.71 -19.46
N ASP A 110 -12.42 8.09 -18.58
CA ASP A 110 -12.20 7.88 -17.14
C ASP A 110 -12.62 6.46 -16.75
N GLU A 111 -11.69 5.70 -16.17
CA GLU A 111 -11.93 4.37 -15.61
C GLU A 111 -11.97 4.42 -14.10
N PHE A 112 -13.03 3.90 -13.50
CA PHE A 112 -13.14 3.78 -12.04
C PHE A 112 -12.26 2.63 -11.56
N SER A 113 -11.03 2.95 -11.16
CA SER A 113 -9.94 2.01 -10.94
C SER A 113 -9.45 2.02 -9.50
N PRO A 114 -9.02 0.87 -8.94
CA PRO A 114 -8.28 0.82 -7.69
C PRO A 114 -6.81 1.26 -7.85
N ASP A 115 -6.34 1.49 -9.07
CA ASP A 115 -4.94 1.87 -9.33
C ASP A 115 -4.66 3.34 -8.99
N THR A 116 -5.00 3.74 -7.77
CA THR A 116 -4.81 5.07 -7.22
C THR A 116 -3.44 5.23 -6.58
N LEU A 117 -2.98 6.48 -6.41
CA LEU A 117 -1.70 6.76 -5.76
C LEU A 117 -1.60 6.12 -4.36
N HIS A 118 -2.69 6.15 -3.58
CA HIS A 118 -2.78 5.55 -2.25
C HIS A 118 -2.45 4.05 -2.30
N ASN A 119 -3.15 3.30 -3.14
CA ASN A 119 -2.99 1.86 -3.28
C ASN A 119 -1.62 1.49 -3.87
N ARG A 120 -1.08 2.30 -4.80
CA ARG A 120 0.28 2.13 -5.36
C ARG A 120 1.35 2.27 -4.30
N ILE A 121 1.24 3.26 -3.40
CA ILE A 121 2.15 3.43 -2.26
C ILE A 121 2.13 2.19 -1.37
N ILE A 122 0.94 1.72 -0.99
CA ILE A 122 0.75 0.53 -0.15
C ILE A 122 1.39 -0.70 -0.79
N LYS A 123 1.04 -1.02 -2.05
CA LYS A 123 1.59 -2.17 -2.77
C LYS A 123 3.11 -2.11 -2.84
N THR A 124 3.65 -0.97 -3.23
CA THR A 124 5.10 -0.80 -3.37
C THR A 124 5.81 -0.93 -2.04
N THR A 125 5.23 -0.43 -0.95
CA THR A 125 5.80 -0.57 0.40
C THR A 125 5.81 -2.04 0.84
N LEU A 126 4.73 -2.79 0.64
CA LEU A 126 4.68 -4.23 0.93
C LEU A 126 5.72 -5.01 0.11
N LEU A 127 5.91 -4.66 -1.16
CA LEU A 127 6.91 -5.28 -2.02
C LEU A 127 8.35 -4.98 -1.54
N ARG A 128 8.63 -3.76 -1.10
CA ARG A 128 9.93 -3.39 -0.52
C ARG A 128 10.21 -4.15 0.75
N LEU A 129 9.27 -4.17 1.69
CA LEU A 129 9.40 -4.93 2.94
C LEU A 129 9.67 -6.42 2.68
N ARG A 130 8.99 -7.01 1.70
CA ARG A 130 9.24 -8.40 1.28
C ARG A 130 10.64 -8.61 0.70
N ARG A 131 11.17 -7.64 -0.07
CA ARG A 131 12.49 -7.74 -0.73
C ARG A 131 13.65 -7.52 0.24
N GLU A 132 13.49 -6.67 1.24
CA GLU A 132 14.53 -6.41 2.25
C GLU A 132 14.88 -7.66 3.08
N GLY A 133 13.96 -8.59 3.21
CA GLY A 133 14.16 -9.82 4.00
C GLY A 133 14.13 -9.55 5.50
N GLY A 134 14.45 -10.57 6.29
CA GLY A 134 14.50 -10.45 7.75
C GLY A 134 13.14 -10.30 8.43
N LEU A 135 12.03 -10.52 7.69
CA LEU A 135 10.70 -10.57 8.28
C LEU A 135 10.48 -11.91 8.97
N ASP A 136 9.81 -11.86 10.12
CA ASP A 136 9.35 -13.05 10.83
C ASP A 136 8.43 -13.88 9.93
N ALA A 137 8.50 -15.21 10.01
CA ALA A 137 7.83 -16.12 9.08
C ALA A 137 6.32 -15.85 8.94
N GLY A 138 5.64 -15.57 10.06
CA GLY A 138 4.20 -15.25 10.06
C GLY A 138 3.89 -13.95 9.32
N ILE A 139 4.71 -12.92 9.53
CA ILE A 139 4.55 -11.60 8.87
C ILE A 139 4.86 -11.72 7.38
N ALA A 140 5.93 -12.43 7.02
CA ALA A 140 6.31 -12.68 5.63
C ALA A 140 5.22 -13.44 4.86
N LEU A 141 4.62 -14.47 5.50
CA LEU A 141 3.49 -15.20 4.91
C LEU A 141 2.29 -14.29 4.69
N ARG A 142 1.93 -13.45 5.67
CA ARG A 142 0.82 -12.50 5.57
C ARG A 142 1.03 -11.52 4.42
N VAL A 143 2.19 -10.88 4.33
CA VAL A 143 2.55 -9.98 3.23
C VAL A 143 2.43 -10.69 1.88
N ARG A 144 2.92 -11.94 1.80
CA ARG A 144 2.82 -12.76 0.58
C ARG A 144 1.37 -13.04 0.16
N LEU A 145 0.47 -13.27 1.12
CA LEU A 145 -0.95 -13.54 0.85
C LEU A 145 -1.74 -12.29 0.43
N LEU A 146 -1.29 -11.08 0.86
CA LEU A 146 -1.94 -9.82 0.51
C LEU A 146 -1.61 -9.34 -0.90
N LEU A 147 -0.38 -9.54 -1.37
CA LEU A 147 0.10 -9.01 -2.65
C LEU A 147 -0.74 -9.41 -3.87
N PRO A 148 -1.21 -10.67 -4.03
CA PRO A 148 -2.08 -11.04 -5.14
C PRO A 148 -3.40 -10.28 -5.16
N ARG A 149 -3.92 -9.89 -3.99
CA ARG A 149 -5.17 -9.12 -3.86
C ARG A 149 -5.02 -7.66 -4.31
N LEU A 150 -3.79 -7.19 -4.49
CA LEU A 150 -3.42 -5.90 -5.07
C LEU A 150 -2.99 -6.03 -6.55
N GLY A 151 -3.44 -7.09 -7.25
CA GLY A 151 -3.04 -7.39 -8.62
C GLY A 151 -3.32 -6.23 -9.59
N ASP A 152 -4.50 -5.62 -9.48
CA ASP A 152 -4.95 -4.52 -10.33
C ASP A 152 -4.30 -3.15 -10.00
N VAL A 153 -3.36 -3.11 -9.06
CA VAL A 153 -2.65 -1.89 -8.65
C VAL A 153 -1.25 -1.93 -9.22
N SER A 154 -0.80 -0.85 -9.84
CA SER A 154 0.55 -0.73 -10.40
C SER A 154 1.62 -0.53 -9.32
N GLU A 155 2.87 -0.93 -9.61
CA GLU A 155 4.03 -0.56 -8.79
C GLU A 155 4.44 0.89 -9.08
N LEU A 156 5.05 1.53 -8.08
CA LEU A 156 5.50 2.92 -8.15
C LEU A 156 6.99 3.01 -7.78
N ASP A 157 7.77 3.80 -8.50
CA ASP A 157 9.09 4.23 -8.00
C ASP A 157 8.88 5.21 -6.84
N LEU A 158 8.79 4.66 -5.62
CA LEU A 158 8.36 5.38 -4.43
C LEU A 158 9.37 6.46 -4.04
N ARG A 159 8.93 7.72 -4.03
CA ARG A 159 9.68 8.92 -3.67
C ARG A 159 8.94 9.75 -2.62
N ARG A 160 9.64 10.57 -1.87
CA ARG A 160 9.07 11.44 -0.83
C ARG A 160 7.90 12.29 -1.33
N ARG A 161 7.99 12.81 -2.55
CA ARG A 161 6.94 13.64 -3.17
C ARG A 161 5.59 12.94 -3.24
N HIS A 162 5.55 11.61 -3.44
CA HIS A 162 4.30 10.88 -3.56
C HIS A 162 3.48 10.90 -2.27
N PHE A 163 4.15 10.98 -1.11
CA PHE A 163 3.45 11.13 0.19
C PHE A 163 2.85 12.52 0.36
N SER A 164 3.46 13.56 -0.19
CA SER A 164 2.90 14.93 -0.17
C SER A 164 1.80 15.15 -1.21
N GLU A 165 1.73 14.32 -2.25
CA GLU A 165 0.69 14.32 -3.27
C GLU A 165 -0.59 13.59 -2.79
N VAL A 166 -0.48 12.74 -1.75
CA VAL A 166 -1.63 12.04 -1.15
C VAL A 166 -2.61 13.05 -0.57
N ARG A 167 -3.84 13.04 -1.06
CA ARG A 167 -4.92 13.86 -0.53
C ARG A 167 -5.92 12.98 0.20
N LEU A 168 -6.03 13.20 1.51
CA LEU A 168 -7.01 12.52 2.35
C LEU A 168 -8.31 13.33 2.38
N HIS A 169 -9.41 12.67 2.12
CA HIS A 169 -10.75 13.22 2.21
C HIS A 169 -11.69 12.19 2.84
N ARG A 170 -12.96 12.55 3.05
CA ARG A 170 -13.93 11.70 3.75
C ARG A 170 -13.97 10.24 3.26
N ASN A 171 -13.79 10.01 1.96
CA ASN A 171 -13.95 8.69 1.36
C ASN A 171 -12.66 7.84 1.40
N ASN A 172 -11.51 8.43 1.72
CA ASN A 172 -10.23 7.73 1.77
C ASN A 172 -9.41 8.02 3.04
N ARG A 173 -10.02 8.63 4.07
CA ARG A 173 -9.33 9.00 5.31
C ARG A 173 -8.69 7.83 6.06
N GLU A 174 -9.10 6.61 5.73
CA GLU A 174 -8.56 5.37 6.32
C GLU A 174 -7.14 5.06 5.84
N TYR A 175 -6.63 5.80 4.86
CA TYR A 175 -5.26 5.69 4.34
C TYR A 175 -4.24 6.63 5.03
N GLY A 176 -4.69 7.42 6.00
CA GLY A 176 -3.88 8.38 6.75
C GLY A 176 -3.21 7.85 8.00
#